data_dfe41e9bbc9414867616818a504090c7
#
_entry.id   dfe41e9bbc9414867616818a504090c7
#
_cell.length_a   1.000
_cell.length_b   1.000
_cell.length_c   1.000
_cell.angle_alpha   90.00
_cell.angle_beta   90.00
_cell.angle_gamma   90.00
#
_symmetry.space_group_name_H-M   'P 1'
#
loop_
_entity.id
_entity.type
_entity.pdbx_description
1 polymer ?
#
loop_
_entity_poly.entity_id
_entity_poly.type
_entity_poly.pdbx_seq_one_letter_code
_entity_poly.pdbx_strand_id
1 'polypeptide(L)'
;MIRLDDIVVKFGDFEALHHINVHVKEGEFFTFLGPSGCGKTTTLRTITGFIEPVNGSVYMQGEDITHVPIEKRNIGIVFQSYALFPTMTVHDNIAFGLKIKHLKKDEIEQKVNEIARKVDLTDEQLKKAVSQLSGGQQQRVAIARALVTEPAIICMDEPLSNLDAKLRVNLRNELKKMQKEFGITTIYVTHDQEEALTLSDRIAVFNKGYIEQIGTPNEVYNHSKTEFVANFIGDINPLGDEIVSGMGLDAGENHFVRLERLRVKTKDDREDREEKEEKKDKKDKKGKKDKKEKKDKKDRNVYEIPGVIESREYYGLYVKYYIDCGGQTLKVIEKNDGINIYEEGERVSVGIHPDDVMSYPREV
;
A
#
# COMPACT_ATOMS: atom_id res chain seq x y z
N MET A 1 -13.67 -11.76 -11.10
CA MET A 1 -13.54 -12.85 -10.10
C MET A 1 -14.45 -12.63 -8.90
N ILE A 2 -14.27 -11.59 -8.11
CA ILE A 2 -15.17 -11.15 -7.02
C ILE A 2 -15.79 -9.81 -7.37
N ARG A 3 -17.12 -9.66 -7.11
CA ARG A 3 -17.82 -8.40 -7.23
C ARG A 3 -18.72 -8.18 -6.00
N LEU A 4 -18.61 -7.02 -5.42
CA LEU A 4 -19.49 -6.50 -4.38
C LEU A 4 -20.35 -5.42 -5.01
N ASP A 5 -21.66 -5.57 -4.95
CA ASP A 5 -22.62 -4.61 -5.47
C ASP A 5 -23.44 -4.05 -4.31
N ASP A 6 -23.25 -2.77 -4.03
CA ASP A 6 -24.03 -1.98 -3.09
C ASP A 6 -24.12 -2.55 -1.66
N ILE A 7 -23.00 -3.09 -1.16
CA ILE A 7 -22.94 -3.76 0.14
C ILE A 7 -23.11 -2.78 1.29
N VAL A 8 -24.12 -3.01 2.11
CA VAL A 8 -24.36 -2.32 3.38
C VAL A 8 -24.34 -3.35 4.52
N VAL A 9 -23.57 -3.04 5.58
CA VAL A 9 -23.52 -3.87 6.80
C VAL A 9 -23.86 -3.03 8.02
N LYS A 10 -24.76 -3.54 8.86
CA LYS A 10 -25.18 -2.90 10.12
C LYS A 10 -24.97 -3.82 11.32
N PHE A 11 -24.60 -3.24 12.44
CA PHE A 11 -24.55 -3.86 13.76
C PHE A 11 -25.49 -3.08 14.71
N GLY A 12 -26.70 -3.56 14.88
CA GLY A 12 -27.76 -2.78 15.50
C GLY A 12 -28.03 -1.50 14.69
N ASP A 13 -27.96 -0.35 15.35
CA ASP A 13 -28.16 0.95 14.69
C ASP A 13 -26.91 1.50 14.00
N PHE A 14 -25.74 0.88 14.24
CA PHE A 14 -24.48 1.32 13.66
C PHE A 14 -24.28 0.74 12.25
N GLU A 15 -24.19 1.60 11.26
CA GLU A 15 -23.86 1.23 9.89
C GLU A 15 -22.34 1.20 9.71
N ALA A 16 -21.79 -0.01 9.54
CA ALA A 16 -20.34 -0.24 9.46
C ALA A 16 -19.79 -0.17 8.04
N LEU A 17 -20.62 -0.47 7.05
CA LEU A 17 -20.28 -0.36 5.62
C LEU A 17 -21.40 0.37 4.90
N HIS A 18 -21.03 1.36 4.08
CA HIS A 18 -21.92 2.23 3.34
C HIS A 18 -21.75 2.02 1.83
N HIS A 19 -22.69 1.29 1.21
CA HIS A 19 -22.78 1.15 -0.25
C HIS A 19 -21.44 0.75 -0.94
N ILE A 20 -20.76 -0.28 -0.40
CA ILE A 20 -19.46 -0.73 -0.90
C ILE A 20 -19.62 -1.40 -2.26
N ASN A 21 -18.91 -0.87 -3.24
CA ASN A 21 -18.82 -1.40 -4.60
C ASN A 21 -17.37 -1.72 -4.96
N VAL A 22 -17.08 -3.00 -5.23
CA VAL A 22 -15.73 -3.48 -5.57
C VAL A 22 -15.80 -4.52 -6.66
N HIS A 23 -14.85 -4.48 -7.58
CA HIS A 23 -14.65 -5.54 -8.57
C HIS A 23 -13.18 -5.96 -8.57
N VAL A 24 -12.91 -7.20 -8.15
CA VAL A 24 -11.59 -7.85 -8.16
C VAL A 24 -11.50 -8.77 -9.36
N LYS A 25 -10.44 -8.63 -10.17
CA LYS A 25 -10.18 -9.46 -11.35
C LYS A 25 -9.57 -10.81 -10.95
N GLU A 26 -9.60 -11.77 -11.86
CA GLU A 26 -8.93 -13.05 -11.67
C GLU A 26 -7.41 -12.86 -11.65
N GLY A 27 -6.73 -13.57 -10.72
CA GLY A 27 -5.29 -13.48 -10.53
C GLY A 27 -4.79 -12.16 -9.93
N GLU A 28 -5.69 -11.21 -9.60
CA GLU A 28 -5.35 -9.91 -9.05
C GLU A 28 -4.95 -10.01 -7.57
N PHE A 29 -3.92 -9.26 -7.17
CA PHE A 29 -3.62 -8.96 -5.78
C PHE A 29 -4.31 -7.65 -5.41
N PHE A 30 -5.47 -7.73 -4.77
CA PHE A 30 -6.31 -6.59 -4.44
C PHE A 30 -6.25 -6.29 -2.93
N THR A 31 -5.92 -5.06 -2.55
CA THR A 31 -5.75 -4.68 -1.15
C THR A 31 -6.84 -3.74 -0.66
N PHE A 32 -7.41 -4.03 0.52
CA PHE A 32 -8.18 -3.10 1.33
C PHE A 32 -7.24 -2.41 2.31
N LEU A 33 -7.04 -1.11 2.13
CA LEU A 33 -6.15 -0.29 2.92
C LEU A 33 -6.95 0.80 3.66
N GLY A 34 -6.58 1.13 4.89
CA GLY A 34 -7.21 2.21 5.66
C GLY A 34 -6.94 2.12 7.15
N PRO A 35 -7.35 3.11 7.94
CA PRO A 35 -7.16 3.11 9.40
C PRO A 35 -7.89 1.94 10.09
N SER A 36 -7.54 1.68 11.35
CA SER A 36 -8.25 0.69 12.15
C SER A 36 -9.72 1.05 12.31
N GLY A 37 -10.60 0.07 12.19
CA GLY A 37 -12.06 0.27 12.38
C GLY A 37 -12.80 0.88 11.17
N CYS A 38 -12.15 1.12 10.01
CA CYS A 38 -12.80 1.74 8.85
C CYS A 38 -13.61 0.76 7.95
N GLY A 39 -13.79 -0.50 8.34
CA GLY A 39 -14.65 -1.44 7.60
C GLY A 39 -13.94 -2.53 6.78
N LYS A 40 -12.59 -2.54 6.66
CA LYS A 40 -11.83 -3.52 5.84
C LYS A 40 -12.12 -4.98 6.21
N THR A 41 -11.90 -5.34 7.48
CA THR A 41 -12.17 -6.70 7.98
C THR A 41 -13.65 -7.05 7.89
N THR A 42 -14.55 -6.08 8.07
CA THR A 42 -16.00 -6.27 7.88
C THR A 42 -16.30 -6.64 6.44
N THR A 43 -15.73 -5.93 5.48
CA THR A 43 -15.87 -6.23 4.05
C THR A 43 -15.30 -7.62 3.70
N LEU A 44 -14.10 -7.95 4.21
CA LEU A 44 -13.52 -9.29 4.02
C LEU A 44 -14.44 -10.38 4.60
N ARG A 45 -14.99 -10.18 5.80
CA ARG A 45 -15.92 -11.13 6.45
C ARG A 45 -17.23 -11.25 5.69
N THR A 46 -17.69 -10.21 5.02
CA THR A 46 -18.87 -10.28 4.13
C THR A 46 -18.57 -11.14 2.89
N ILE A 47 -17.40 -10.94 2.26
CA ILE A 47 -16.97 -11.78 1.13
C ILE A 47 -16.87 -13.25 1.54
N THR A 48 -16.30 -13.52 2.69
CA THR A 48 -16.07 -14.88 3.18
C THR A 48 -17.32 -15.53 3.77
N GLY A 49 -18.39 -14.76 4.03
CA GLY A 49 -19.67 -15.25 4.54
C GLY A 49 -19.79 -15.33 6.06
N PHE A 50 -18.86 -14.73 6.82
CA PHE A 50 -19.00 -14.56 8.27
C PHE A 50 -20.01 -13.49 8.66
N ILE A 51 -20.25 -12.54 7.76
CA ILE A 51 -21.22 -11.45 7.96
C ILE A 51 -22.12 -11.40 6.73
N GLU A 52 -23.40 -11.38 6.97
CA GLU A 52 -24.41 -11.21 5.93
C GLU A 52 -24.75 -9.71 5.79
N PRO A 53 -24.70 -9.16 4.58
CA PRO A 53 -25.04 -7.76 4.36
C PRO A 53 -26.55 -7.54 4.52
N VAL A 54 -26.95 -6.35 4.98
CA VAL A 54 -28.37 -5.95 5.07
C VAL A 54 -28.89 -5.44 3.71
N ASN A 55 -28.00 -5.06 2.83
CA ASN A 55 -28.30 -4.67 1.45
C ASN A 55 -27.13 -5.05 0.53
N GLY A 56 -27.42 -5.28 -0.73
CA GLY A 56 -26.44 -5.59 -1.77
C GLY A 56 -26.15 -7.08 -1.91
N SER A 57 -25.26 -7.39 -2.85
CA SER A 57 -24.96 -8.78 -3.22
C SER A 57 -23.47 -9.00 -3.43
N VAL A 58 -23.00 -10.22 -3.08
CA VAL A 58 -21.64 -10.69 -3.29
C VAL A 58 -21.65 -11.73 -4.39
N TYR A 59 -20.88 -11.48 -5.46
CA TYR A 59 -20.73 -12.42 -6.57
C TYR A 59 -19.32 -12.99 -6.63
N MET A 60 -19.20 -14.30 -6.90
CA MET A 60 -17.94 -14.95 -7.20
C MET A 60 -18.05 -15.74 -8.50
N GLN A 61 -17.15 -15.48 -9.46
CA GLN A 61 -17.16 -16.10 -10.80
C GLN A 61 -18.51 -15.92 -11.55
N GLY A 62 -19.24 -14.84 -11.23
CA GLY A 62 -20.55 -14.52 -11.83
C GLY A 62 -21.74 -15.10 -11.08
N GLU A 63 -21.55 -15.99 -10.12
CA GLU A 63 -22.60 -16.56 -9.28
C GLU A 63 -22.82 -15.73 -8.02
N ASP A 64 -24.06 -15.54 -7.62
CA ASP A 64 -24.44 -14.88 -6.37
C ASP A 64 -24.15 -15.82 -5.19
N ILE A 65 -23.22 -15.40 -4.32
CA ILE A 65 -22.83 -16.17 -3.12
C ILE A 65 -23.26 -15.47 -1.82
N THR A 66 -24.13 -14.47 -1.87
CA THR A 66 -24.52 -13.64 -0.73
C THR A 66 -24.98 -14.48 0.46
N HIS A 67 -25.85 -15.46 0.20
CA HIS A 67 -26.43 -16.37 1.21
C HIS A 67 -25.81 -17.78 1.21
N VAL A 68 -24.72 -17.99 0.44
CA VAL A 68 -24.02 -19.27 0.42
C VAL A 68 -23.23 -19.45 1.71
N PRO A 69 -23.38 -20.56 2.46
CA PRO A 69 -22.61 -20.83 3.67
C PRO A 69 -21.09 -20.84 3.42
N ILE A 70 -20.31 -20.43 4.44
CA ILE A 70 -18.85 -20.27 4.38
C ILE A 70 -18.15 -21.50 3.77
N GLU A 71 -18.50 -22.70 4.25
CA GLU A 71 -17.87 -23.96 3.86
C GLU A 71 -18.10 -24.32 2.38
N LYS A 72 -19.07 -23.68 1.72
CA LYS A 72 -19.40 -23.89 0.31
C LYS A 72 -18.83 -22.81 -0.62
N ARG A 73 -18.27 -21.70 -0.08
CA ARG A 73 -17.74 -20.59 -0.88
C ARG A 73 -16.40 -20.89 -1.54
N ASN A 74 -15.72 -21.97 -1.19
CA ASN A 74 -14.38 -22.33 -1.70
C ASN A 74 -13.35 -21.20 -1.61
N ILE A 75 -13.30 -20.52 -0.46
CA ILE A 75 -12.43 -19.40 -0.15
C ILE A 75 -11.39 -19.84 0.88
N GLY A 76 -10.10 -19.62 0.60
CA GLY A 76 -9.03 -19.77 1.59
C GLY A 76 -8.93 -18.54 2.48
N ILE A 77 -8.75 -18.74 3.79
CA ILE A 77 -8.67 -17.62 4.74
C ILE A 77 -7.41 -17.74 5.59
N VAL A 78 -6.66 -16.64 5.70
CA VAL A 78 -5.57 -16.45 6.64
C VAL A 78 -5.94 -15.32 7.58
N PHE A 79 -6.07 -15.61 8.87
CA PHE A 79 -6.41 -14.64 9.90
C PHE A 79 -5.15 -13.97 10.46
N GLN A 80 -5.31 -12.81 11.07
CA GLN A 80 -4.26 -12.05 11.75
C GLN A 80 -3.51 -12.87 12.81
N SER A 81 -4.23 -13.71 13.57
CA SER A 81 -3.66 -14.62 14.58
C SER A 81 -3.17 -15.95 14.00
N TYR A 82 -3.20 -16.11 12.64
CA TYR A 82 -3.00 -17.35 11.91
C TYR A 82 -4.04 -18.46 12.22
N ALA A 83 -4.69 -18.43 13.37
CA ALA A 83 -5.69 -19.40 13.84
C ALA A 83 -5.27 -20.86 13.64
N LEU A 84 -3.98 -21.16 13.88
CA LEU A 84 -3.46 -22.53 13.82
C LEU A 84 -3.95 -23.34 15.03
N PHE A 85 -4.17 -24.64 14.83
CA PHE A 85 -4.53 -25.56 15.88
C PHE A 85 -3.30 -25.91 16.71
N PRO A 86 -3.17 -25.43 17.96
CA PRO A 86 -1.92 -25.52 18.73
C PRO A 86 -1.58 -26.94 19.17
N THR A 87 -2.57 -27.81 19.23
CA THR A 87 -2.42 -29.22 19.64
C THR A 87 -2.07 -30.16 18.47
N MET A 88 -2.08 -29.65 17.25
CA MET A 88 -1.78 -30.41 16.03
C MET A 88 -0.36 -30.16 15.56
N THR A 89 0.20 -31.12 14.82
CA THR A 89 1.44 -30.91 14.07
C THR A 89 1.24 -29.93 12.92
N VAL A 90 2.32 -29.44 12.32
CA VAL A 90 2.28 -28.64 11.10
C VAL A 90 1.56 -29.41 9.98
N HIS A 91 1.96 -30.68 9.77
CA HIS A 91 1.30 -31.57 8.79
C HIS A 91 -0.21 -31.65 9.02
N ASP A 92 -0.66 -31.90 10.26
CA ASP A 92 -2.07 -32.03 10.56
C ASP A 92 -2.86 -30.73 10.39
N ASN A 93 -2.24 -29.59 10.70
CA ASN A 93 -2.82 -28.27 10.40
C ASN A 93 -3.07 -28.09 8.90
N ILE A 94 -2.07 -28.39 8.06
CA ILE A 94 -2.20 -28.28 6.60
C ILE A 94 -3.23 -29.29 6.09
N ALA A 95 -3.18 -30.54 6.54
CA ALA A 95 -4.07 -31.62 6.11
C ALA A 95 -5.54 -31.45 6.54
N PHE A 96 -5.82 -30.53 7.50
CA PHE A 96 -7.12 -30.43 8.15
C PHE A 96 -8.29 -30.29 7.16
N GLY A 97 -8.20 -29.35 6.23
CA GLY A 97 -9.24 -29.10 5.22
C GLY A 97 -9.43 -30.30 4.27
N LEU A 98 -8.34 -31.02 3.92
CA LEU A 98 -8.40 -32.20 3.07
C LEU A 98 -9.08 -33.38 3.79
N LYS A 99 -8.84 -33.53 5.11
CA LYS A 99 -9.51 -34.53 5.94
C LYS A 99 -11.02 -34.28 6.02
N ILE A 100 -11.46 -33.02 6.14
CA ILE A 100 -12.89 -32.65 6.12
C ILE A 100 -13.51 -32.96 4.75
N LYS A 101 -12.77 -32.78 3.65
CA LYS A 101 -13.22 -33.18 2.30
C LYS A 101 -13.18 -34.67 2.05
N HIS A 102 -12.82 -35.51 3.07
CA HIS A 102 -12.75 -36.96 3.01
C HIS A 102 -11.83 -37.52 1.91
N LEU A 103 -10.71 -36.81 1.59
CA LEU A 103 -9.71 -37.34 0.65
C LEU A 103 -9.01 -38.59 1.23
N LYS A 104 -8.50 -39.44 0.34
CA LYS A 104 -7.71 -40.60 0.72
C LYS A 104 -6.36 -40.18 1.35
N LYS A 105 -5.85 -41.04 2.25
CA LYS A 105 -4.61 -40.73 2.98
C LYS A 105 -3.43 -40.42 2.04
N ASP A 106 -3.25 -41.20 0.98
CA ASP A 106 -2.16 -41.03 0.04
C ASP A 106 -2.28 -39.69 -0.73
N GLU A 107 -3.50 -39.29 -1.09
CA GLU A 107 -3.76 -37.97 -1.73
C GLU A 107 -3.47 -36.80 -0.77
N ILE A 108 -3.82 -36.97 0.52
CA ILE A 108 -3.52 -35.99 1.56
C ILE A 108 -2.01 -35.80 1.69
N GLU A 109 -1.27 -36.91 1.84
CA GLU A 109 0.21 -36.86 1.95
C GLU A 109 0.85 -36.20 0.74
N GLN A 110 0.41 -36.52 -0.47
CA GLN A 110 0.92 -35.92 -1.69
C GLN A 110 0.68 -34.40 -1.72
N LYS A 111 -0.57 -33.95 -1.48
CA LYS A 111 -0.95 -32.54 -1.49
C LYS A 111 -0.24 -31.74 -0.39
N VAL A 112 -0.13 -32.29 0.82
CA VAL A 112 0.57 -31.64 1.94
C VAL A 112 2.05 -31.47 1.61
N ASN A 113 2.72 -32.51 1.09
CA ASN A 113 4.13 -32.43 0.72
C ASN A 113 4.37 -31.46 -0.45
N GLU A 114 3.45 -31.40 -1.42
CA GLU A 114 3.55 -30.47 -2.54
C GLU A 114 3.42 -29.03 -2.06
N ILE A 115 2.38 -28.69 -1.29
CA ILE A 115 2.19 -27.33 -0.81
C ILE A 115 3.29 -26.90 0.16
N ALA A 116 3.77 -27.80 1.02
CA ALA A 116 4.86 -27.53 1.96
C ALA A 116 6.13 -27.08 1.24
N ARG A 117 6.51 -27.74 0.14
CA ARG A 117 7.64 -27.36 -0.68
C ARG A 117 7.45 -25.98 -1.31
N LYS A 118 6.25 -25.67 -1.81
CA LYS A 118 5.92 -24.37 -2.43
C LYS A 118 5.97 -23.20 -1.45
N VAL A 119 5.76 -23.46 -0.14
CA VAL A 119 5.86 -22.43 0.90
C VAL A 119 7.15 -22.54 1.73
N ASP A 120 8.16 -23.25 1.23
CA ASP A 120 9.46 -23.45 1.88
C ASP A 120 9.37 -24.01 3.31
N LEU A 121 8.54 -25.00 3.54
CA LEU A 121 8.48 -25.82 4.77
C LEU A 121 9.23 -27.14 4.56
N THR A 122 10.10 -27.49 5.50
CA THR A 122 10.88 -28.74 5.45
C THR A 122 10.11 -29.94 6.04
N ASP A 123 10.51 -31.16 5.67
CA ASP A 123 9.93 -32.40 6.20
C ASP A 123 10.07 -32.51 7.73
N GLU A 124 11.16 -31.94 8.30
CA GLU A 124 11.34 -31.84 9.74
C GLU A 124 10.32 -30.92 10.40
N GLN A 125 10.03 -29.78 9.75
CA GLN A 125 9.06 -28.81 10.25
C GLN A 125 7.63 -29.40 10.21
N LEU A 126 7.30 -30.18 9.20
CA LEU A 126 5.99 -30.85 9.11
C LEU A 126 5.66 -31.72 10.34
N LYS A 127 6.67 -32.33 10.96
CA LYS A 127 6.52 -33.21 12.14
C LYS A 127 6.42 -32.42 13.47
N LYS A 128 6.78 -31.13 13.49
CA LYS A 128 6.78 -30.32 14.72
C LYS A 128 5.37 -29.86 15.10
N ALA A 129 5.18 -29.58 16.39
CA ALA A 129 4.03 -28.80 16.83
C ALA A 129 4.18 -27.34 16.36
N VAL A 130 3.07 -26.67 16.03
CA VAL A 130 3.11 -25.29 15.55
C VAL A 130 3.71 -24.30 16.56
N SER A 131 3.60 -24.60 17.87
CA SER A 131 4.21 -23.80 18.94
C SER A 131 5.75 -23.79 18.93
N GLN A 132 6.38 -24.72 18.21
CA GLN A 132 7.84 -24.81 18.07
C GLN A 132 8.37 -24.00 16.88
N LEU A 133 7.48 -23.36 16.14
CA LEU A 133 7.80 -22.60 14.94
C LEU A 133 7.94 -21.09 15.26
N SER A 134 8.80 -20.40 14.50
CA SER A 134 8.83 -18.93 14.51
C SER A 134 7.54 -18.35 13.90
N GLY A 135 7.25 -17.07 14.16
CA GLY A 135 6.06 -16.39 13.62
C GLY A 135 5.97 -16.49 12.09
N GLY A 136 7.07 -16.27 11.37
CA GLY A 136 7.09 -16.42 9.91
C GLY A 136 6.85 -17.84 9.42
N GLN A 137 7.33 -18.86 10.16
CA GLN A 137 7.04 -20.25 9.85
C GLN A 137 5.57 -20.58 10.11
N GLN A 138 4.99 -20.08 11.21
CA GLN A 138 3.55 -20.24 11.50
C GLN A 138 2.68 -19.60 10.41
N GLN A 139 3.07 -18.43 9.91
CA GLN A 139 2.39 -17.79 8.79
C GLN A 139 2.42 -18.66 7.53
N ARG A 140 3.58 -19.23 7.17
CA ARG A 140 3.70 -20.16 6.02
C ARG A 140 2.79 -21.37 6.19
N VAL A 141 2.66 -21.90 7.40
CA VAL A 141 1.72 -22.99 7.71
C VAL A 141 0.26 -22.56 7.49
N ALA A 142 -0.10 -21.34 7.93
CA ALA A 142 -1.46 -20.81 7.74
C ALA A 142 -1.79 -20.61 6.25
N ILE A 143 -0.82 -20.11 5.47
CA ILE A 143 -0.95 -19.96 4.02
C ILE A 143 -1.08 -21.34 3.35
N ALA A 144 -0.21 -22.31 3.70
CA ALA A 144 -0.27 -23.67 3.18
C ALA A 144 -1.62 -24.32 3.47
N ARG A 145 -2.14 -24.18 4.71
CA ARG A 145 -3.46 -24.69 5.10
C ARG A 145 -4.59 -24.07 4.27
N ALA A 146 -4.49 -22.76 3.96
CA ALA A 146 -5.49 -22.09 3.15
C ALA A 146 -5.42 -22.52 1.68
N LEU A 147 -4.22 -22.76 1.14
CA LEU A 147 -4.00 -23.07 -0.28
C LEU A 147 -4.14 -24.55 -0.63
N VAL A 148 -3.90 -25.47 0.31
CA VAL A 148 -3.89 -26.93 0.04
C VAL A 148 -5.23 -27.46 -0.48
N THR A 149 -6.32 -26.76 -0.17
CA THR A 149 -7.68 -27.11 -0.64
C THR A 149 -7.99 -26.57 -2.03
N GLU A 150 -7.03 -25.91 -2.69
CA GLU A 150 -7.12 -25.30 -4.01
C GLU A 150 -8.33 -24.34 -4.11
N PRO A 151 -8.38 -23.30 -3.26
CA PRO A 151 -9.50 -22.38 -3.26
C PRO A 151 -9.50 -21.48 -4.52
N ALA A 152 -10.68 -20.95 -4.87
CA ALA A 152 -10.81 -20.00 -5.98
C ALA A 152 -10.11 -18.67 -5.69
N ILE A 153 -10.16 -18.23 -4.43
CA ILE A 153 -9.50 -17.02 -3.94
C ILE A 153 -8.91 -17.26 -2.55
N ILE A 154 -7.91 -16.45 -2.19
CA ILE A 154 -7.39 -16.37 -0.83
C ILE A 154 -7.66 -15.00 -0.24
N CYS A 155 -8.22 -14.97 0.98
CA CYS A 155 -8.46 -13.77 1.77
C CYS A 155 -7.50 -13.73 2.95
N MET A 156 -6.76 -12.64 3.14
CA MET A 156 -5.77 -12.47 4.20
C MET A 156 -6.11 -11.24 5.04
N ASP A 157 -6.37 -11.42 6.33
CA ASP A 157 -6.69 -10.35 7.28
C ASP A 157 -5.46 -10.00 8.11
N GLU A 158 -4.75 -8.92 7.76
CA GLU A 158 -3.53 -8.40 8.40
C GLU A 158 -2.46 -9.47 8.70
N PRO A 159 -2.06 -10.31 7.74
CA PRO A 159 -1.27 -11.51 8.02
C PRO A 159 0.19 -11.22 8.45
N LEU A 160 0.68 -9.98 8.30
CA LEU A 160 2.05 -9.57 8.65
C LEU A 160 2.12 -8.69 9.90
N SER A 161 0.99 -8.30 10.49
CA SER A 161 0.93 -7.31 11.59
C SER A 161 1.68 -7.73 12.86
N ASN A 162 1.75 -9.04 13.14
CA ASN A 162 2.37 -9.59 14.35
C ASN A 162 3.88 -9.89 14.21
N LEU A 163 4.53 -9.40 13.14
CA LEU A 163 5.93 -9.69 12.82
C LEU A 163 6.83 -8.47 13.00
N ASP A 164 8.10 -8.72 13.32
CA ASP A 164 9.11 -7.66 13.34
C ASP A 164 9.35 -7.08 11.93
N ALA A 165 9.89 -5.86 11.87
CA ALA A 165 10.02 -5.11 10.62
C ALA A 165 10.88 -5.83 9.56
N LYS A 166 11.98 -6.49 9.96
CA LYS A 166 12.87 -7.18 9.02
C LYS A 166 12.21 -8.43 8.43
N LEU A 167 11.55 -9.21 9.28
CA LEU A 167 10.83 -10.41 8.87
C LEU A 167 9.64 -10.05 7.97
N ARG A 168 8.93 -8.95 8.29
CA ARG A 168 7.80 -8.44 7.50
C ARG A 168 8.22 -8.13 6.05
N VAL A 169 9.35 -7.43 5.84
CA VAL A 169 9.86 -7.13 4.50
C VAL A 169 10.15 -8.40 3.69
N ASN A 170 10.78 -9.39 4.30
CA ASN A 170 11.10 -10.65 3.62
C ASN A 170 9.83 -11.42 3.23
N LEU A 171 8.91 -11.58 4.19
CA LEU A 171 7.67 -12.31 3.95
C LEU A 171 6.73 -11.62 2.97
N ARG A 172 6.74 -10.28 2.91
CA ARG A 172 6.03 -9.51 1.90
C ARG A 172 6.48 -9.92 0.48
N ASN A 173 7.79 -9.99 0.24
CA ASN A 173 8.33 -10.42 -1.05
C ASN A 173 7.95 -11.88 -1.38
N GLU A 174 7.98 -12.76 -0.38
CA GLU A 174 7.57 -14.15 -0.54
C GLU A 174 6.08 -14.27 -0.87
N LEU A 175 5.21 -13.51 -0.21
CA LEU A 175 3.77 -13.47 -0.49
C LEU A 175 3.49 -13.08 -1.94
N LYS A 176 4.15 -12.01 -2.45
CA LYS A 176 3.97 -11.59 -3.85
C LYS A 176 4.46 -12.66 -4.83
N LYS A 177 5.61 -13.31 -4.51
CA LYS A 177 6.14 -14.41 -5.31
C LYS A 177 5.17 -15.60 -5.34
N MET A 178 4.70 -16.03 -4.16
CA MET A 178 3.73 -17.13 -4.03
C MET A 178 2.44 -16.83 -4.80
N GLN A 179 1.86 -15.64 -4.63
CA GLN A 179 0.64 -15.27 -5.33
C GLN A 179 0.78 -15.36 -6.85
N LYS A 180 1.93 -14.92 -7.40
CA LYS A 180 2.22 -15.03 -8.84
C LYS A 180 2.43 -16.49 -9.28
N GLU A 181 3.13 -17.28 -8.48
CA GLU A 181 3.42 -18.69 -8.80
C GLU A 181 2.15 -19.56 -8.80
N PHE A 182 1.24 -19.31 -7.85
CA PHE A 182 -0.05 -19.99 -7.80
C PHE A 182 -1.08 -19.41 -8.76
N GLY A 183 -0.87 -18.19 -9.28
CA GLY A 183 -1.85 -17.48 -10.10
C GLY A 183 -3.17 -17.19 -9.37
N ILE A 184 -3.17 -17.21 -8.01
CA ILE A 184 -4.38 -17.12 -7.21
C ILE A 184 -4.83 -15.67 -7.03
N THR A 185 -6.14 -15.44 -7.13
CA THR A 185 -6.75 -14.17 -6.77
C THR A 185 -6.62 -13.96 -5.25
N THR A 186 -6.08 -12.81 -4.86
CA THR A 186 -5.81 -12.51 -3.46
C THR A 186 -6.53 -11.23 -3.03
N ILE A 187 -7.29 -11.30 -1.93
CA ILE A 187 -7.82 -10.15 -1.21
C ILE A 187 -7.01 -10.00 0.08
N TYR A 188 -6.36 -8.87 0.22
CA TYR A 188 -5.43 -8.57 1.31
C TYR A 188 -5.93 -7.38 2.12
N VAL A 189 -6.01 -7.51 3.43
CA VAL A 189 -6.35 -6.43 4.34
C VAL A 189 -5.10 -5.98 5.08
N THR A 190 -4.84 -4.69 5.10
CA THR A 190 -3.75 -4.10 5.90
C THR A 190 -4.05 -2.65 6.27
N HIS A 191 -3.38 -2.16 7.28
CA HIS A 191 -3.28 -0.72 7.58
C HIS A 191 -1.89 -0.17 7.23
N ASP A 192 -0.96 -1.02 6.79
CA ASP A 192 0.40 -0.66 6.39
C ASP A 192 0.43 -0.21 4.92
N GLN A 193 0.80 1.06 4.72
CA GLN A 193 0.86 1.69 3.40
C GLN A 193 1.93 1.07 2.51
N GLU A 194 3.07 0.69 3.10
CA GLU A 194 4.19 0.10 2.36
C GLU A 194 3.82 -1.30 1.84
N GLU A 195 3.09 -2.09 2.64
CA GLU A 195 2.54 -3.37 2.19
C GLU A 195 1.60 -3.17 1.00
N ALA A 196 0.64 -2.25 1.13
CA ALA A 196 -0.34 -1.98 0.08
C ALA A 196 0.34 -1.50 -1.22
N LEU A 197 1.26 -0.54 -1.13
CA LEU A 197 1.94 0.03 -2.30
C LEU A 197 2.85 -0.98 -3.02
N THR A 198 3.44 -1.95 -2.29
CA THR A 198 4.42 -2.89 -2.86
C THR A 198 3.81 -4.20 -3.34
N LEU A 199 2.73 -4.67 -2.70
CA LEU A 199 2.11 -5.97 -3.02
C LEU A 199 1.03 -5.86 -4.08
N SER A 200 0.27 -4.76 -4.11
CA SER A 200 -1.02 -4.70 -4.79
C SER A 200 -0.90 -4.44 -6.28
N ASP A 201 -1.81 -5.02 -7.04
CA ASP A 201 -2.11 -4.58 -8.40
C ASP A 201 -3.11 -3.41 -8.36
N ARG A 202 -4.08 -3.45 -7.41
CA ARG A 202 -4.98 -2.33 -7.08
C ARG A 202 -5.26 -2.27 -5.59
N ILE A 203 -5.54 -1.06 -5.12
CA ILE A 203 -5.82 -0.74 -3.72
C ILE A 203 -7.19 -0.05 -3.64
N ALA A 204 -8.03 -0.48 -2.71
CA ALA A 204 -9.20 0.26 -2.26
C ALA A 204 -8.87 0.92 -0.91
N VAL A 205 -8.90 2.25 -0.87
CA VAL A 205 -8.65 3.03 0.35
C VAL A 205 -9.97 3.24 1.08
N PHE A 206 -10.05 2.71 2.29
CA PHE A 206 -11.23 2.77 3.16
C PHE A 206 -11.13 3.92 4.15
N ASN A 207 -12.26 4.59 4.38
CA ASN A 207 -12.43 5.59 5.42
C ASN A 207 -13.86 5.53 5.99
N LYS A 208 -14.01 5.34 7.30
CA LYS A 208 -15.31 5.38 8.02
C LYS A 208 -16.45 4.60 7.34
N GLY A 209 -16.17 3.41 6.84
CA GLY A 209 -17.16 2.55 6.17
C GLY A 209 -17.38 2.84 4.68
N TYR A 210 -16.67 3.79 4.09
CA TYR A 210 -16.70 4.14 2.66
C TYR A 210 -15.42 3.75 1.97
N ILE A 211 -15.46 3.64 0.64
CA ILE A 211 -14.27 3.56 -0.21
C ILE A 211 -14.05 4.95 -0.83
N GLU A 212 -12.96 5.60 -0.44
CA GLU A 212 -12.54 6.91 -0.94
C GLU A 212 -12.01 6.83 -2.37
N GLN A 213 -11.19 5.82 -2.64
CA GLN A 213 -10.57 5.63 -3.95
C GLN A 213 -10.23 4.16 -4.19
N ILE A 214 -10.38 3.72 -5.45
CA ILE A 214 -9.81 2.48 -5.96
C ILE A 214 -8.88 2.85 -7.13
N GLY A 215 -7.65 2.33 -7.11
CA GLY A 215 -6.66 2.56 -8.16
C GLY A 215 -5.43 1.67 -8.02
N THR A 216 -4.54 1.74 -8.99
CA THR A 216 -3.19 1.17 -8.88
C THR A 216 -2.40 1.89 -7.78
N PRO A 217 -1.32 1.30 -7.24
CA PRO A 217 -0.44 1.99 -6.28
C PRO A 217 0.00 3.38 -6.75
N ASN A 218 0.34 3.51 -8.03
CA ASN A 218 0.74 4.80 -8.61
C ASN A 218 -0.41 5.82 -8.62
N GLU A 219 -1.62 5.42 -9.00
CA GLU A 219 -2.79 6.30 -9.02
C GLU A 219 -3.18 6.75 -7.62
N VAL A 220 -3.18 5.83 -6.64
CA VAL A 220 -3.53 6.15 -5.25
C VAL A 220 -2.52 7.10 -4.61
N TYR A 221 -1.22 6.92 -4.91
CA TYR A 221 -0.15 7.75 -4.37
C TYR A 221 0.00 9.10 -5.08
N ASN A 222 0.08 9.11 -6.41
CA ASN A 222 0.39 10.32 -7.17
C ASN A 222 -0.85 11.11 -7.63
N HIS A 223 -2.04 10.48 -7.64
CA HIS A 223 -3.31 11.05 -8.11
C HIS A 223 -4.40 10.76 -7.08
N SER A 224 -4.12 11.12 -5.82
CA SER A 224 -5.07 10.98 -4.71
C SER A 224 -6.33 11.81 -4.99
N LYS A 225 -7.52 11.18 -4.91
CA LYS A 225 -8.79 11.83 -5.26
C LYS A 225 -9.34 12.74 -4.17
N THR A 226 -8.97 12.47 -2.92
CA THR A 226 -9.42 13.24 -1.76
C THR A 226 -8.23 13.62 -0.89
N GLU A 227 -8.37 14.70 -0.14
CA GLU A 227 -7.39 15.11 0.86
C GLU A 227 -7.09 13.99 1.85
N PHE A 228 -8.13 13.25 2.26
CA PHE A 228 -7.95 12.08 3.14
C PHE A 228 -6.98 11.07 2.53
N VAL A 229 -7.17 10.69 1.26
CA VAL A 229 -6.28 9.71 0.60
C VAL A 229 -4.85 10.24 0.51
N ALA A 230 -4.67 11.51 0.14
CA ALA A 230 -3.36 12.14 0.05
C ALA A 230 -2.59 12.11 1.39
N ASN A 231 -3.28 12.50 2.47
CA ASN A 231 -2.74 12.49 3.84
C ASN A 231 -2.50 11.07 4.37
N PHE A 232 -3.38 10.13 4.02
CA PHE A 232 -3.29 8.77 4.55
C PHE A 232 -2.19 7.94 3.89
N ILE A 233 -1.90 8.13 2.58
CA ILE A 233 -0.94 7.28 1.83
C ILE A 233 0.52 7.76 1.96
N GLY A 234 0.76 8.90 2.54
CA GLY A 234 2.12 9.41 2.75
C GLY A 234 2.11 10.83 3.27
N ASP A 235 3.25 11.27 3.76
CA ASP A 235 3.40 12.62 4.29
C ASP A 235 3.22 13.67 3.18
N ILE A 236 2.48 14.73 3.50
CA ILE A 236 2.29 15.91 2.64
C ILE A 236 2.53 17.19 3.43
N ASN A 237 2.89 18.26 2.74
CA ASN A 237 2.96 19.61 3.27
C ASN A 237 1.69 20.37 2.86
N PRO A 238 0.89 20.92 3.79
CA PRO A 238 -0.09 21.94 3.44
C PRO A 238 0.64 23.19 2.97
N LEU A 239 0.09 23.90 1.98
CA LEU A 239 0.61 25.17 1.51
C LEU A 239 -0.19 26.33 2.13
N GLY A 240 0.50 27.23 2.83
CA GLY A 240 -0.11 28.41 3.44
C GLY A 240 -0.51 29.48 2.42
N ASP A 241 -1.35 30.41 2.86
CA ASP A 241 -1.97 31.42 2.00
C ASP A 241 -0.95 32.28 1.24
N GLU A 242 0.22 32.57 1.81
CA GLU A 242 1.29 33.33 1.14
C GLU A 242 1.87 32.56 -0.04
N ILE A 243 2.12 31.26 0.11
CA ILE A 243 2.63 30.38 -0.94
C ILE A 243 1.56 30.20 -2.03
N VAL A 244 0.32 29.93 -1.63
CA VAL A 244 -0.84 29.79 -2.51
C VAL A 244 -1.02 31.03 -3.38
N SER A 245 -1.00 32.23 -2.76
CA SER A 245 -1.10 33.51 -3.46
C SER A 245 0.09 33.75 -4.39
N GLY A 246 1.32 33.48 -3.92
CA GLY A 246 2.53 33.63 -4.69
C GLY A 246 2.62 32.74 -5.92
N MET A 247 2.03 31.54 -5.85
CA MET A 247 1.92 30.60 -6.96
C MET A 247 0.69 30.88 -7.86
N GLY A 248 -0.22 31.78 -7.47
CA GLY A 248 -1.45 32.06 -8.22
C GLY A 248 -2.47 30.91 -8.18
N LEU A 249 -2.47 30.11 -7.10
CA LEU A 249 -3.42 29.02 -6.90
C LEU A 249 -4.75 29.53 -6.34
N ASP A 250 -5.82 28.74 -6.45
CA ASP A 250 -7.16 29.12 -5.96
C ASP A 250 -7.21 29.12 -4.42
N ALA A 251 -7.44 30.28 -3.82
CA ALA A 251 -7.59 30.44 -2.37
C ALA A 251 -8.84 29.72 -1.79
N GLY A 252 -9.77 29.27 -2.61
CA GLY A 252 -10.96 28.51 -2.22
C GLY A 252 -10.68 27.02 -1.97
N GLU A 253 -9.48 26.53 -2.30
CA GLU A 253 -9.09 25.14 -2.15
C GLU A 253 -7.99 24.96 -1.11
N ASN A 254 -7.85 23.74 -0.59
CA ASN A 254 -6.69 23.31 0.19
C ASN A 254 -5.63 22.76 -0.75
N HIS A 255 -4.40 23.25 -0.60
CA HIS A 255 -3.27 22.88 -1.46
C HIS A 255 -2.20 22.16 -0.68
N PHE A 256 -1.66 21.09 -1.27
CA PHE A 256 -0.67 20.24 -0.65
C PHE A 256 0.42 19.86 -1.64
N VAL A 257 1.60 19.54 -1.12
CA VAL A 257 2.70 18.99 -1.90
C VAL A 257 3.38 17.87 -1.13
N ARG A 258 3.76 16.80 -1.82
CA ARG A 258 4.51 15.70 -1.20
C ARG A 258 5.95 16.12 -0.90
N LEU A 259 6.50 15.56 0.19
CA LEU A 259 7.83 15.92 0.69
C LEU A 259 8.93 15.70 -0.36
N GLU A 260 8.85 14.59 -1.09
CA GLU A 260 9.83 14.20 -2.11
C GLU A 260 9.66 14.95 -3.44
N ARG A 261 8.64 15.78 -3.57
CA ARG A 261 8.42 16.66 -4.74
C ARG A 261 9.07 18.03 -4.57
N LEU A 262 9.37 18.40 -3.35
CA LEU A 262 10.11 19.60 -3.04
C LEU A 262 11.60 19.41 -3.33
N ARG A 263 12.29 20.52 -3.58
CA ARG A 263 13.74 20.53 -3.81
C ARG A 263 14.38 21.63 -2.98
N VAL A 264 15.46 21.28 -2.29
CA VAL A 264 16.30 22.26 -1.60
C VAL A 264 17.38 22.75 -2.56
N LYS A 265 17.62 24.07 -2.58
CA LYS A 265 18.69 24.70 -3.37
C LYS A 265 19.46 25.67 -2.48
N THR A 266 20.78 25.66 -2.60
CA THR A 266 21.67 26.68 -2.02
C THR A 266 22.03 27.73 -3.07
N LYS A 267 22.74 28.80 -2.64
CA LYS A 267 23.27 29.80 -3.55
C LYS A 267 24.32 29.22 -4.50
N ASP A 268 25.15 28.31 -3.99
CA ASP A 268 26.22 27.67 -4.77
C ASP A 268 25.63 26.77 -5.88
N ASP A 269 24.51 26.11 -5.66
CA ASP A 269 23.81 25.33 -6.68
C ASP A 269 23.28 26.19 -7.85
N ARG A 270 23.03 27.46 -7.61
CA ARG A 270 22.62 28.44 -8.65
C ARG A 270 23.80 28.84 -9.52
N GLU A 271 24.92 29.19 -8.92
CA GLU A 271 26.13 29.62 -9.63
C GLU A 271 26.72 28.49 -10.48
N ASP A 272 26.74 27.26 -9.95
CA ASP A 272 27.19 26.07 -10.68
C ASP A 272 26.31 25.72 -11.90
N ARG A 273 25.01 26.03 -11.86
CA ARG A 273 24.10 25.82 -13.00
C ARG A 273 24.28 26.89 -14.06
N GLU A 274 24.37 28.14 -13.68
CA GLU A 274 24.63 29.27 -14.59
C GLU A 274 25.96 29.06 -15.34
N GLU A 275 27.03 28.67 -14.64
CA GLU A 275 28.30 28.31 -15.27
C GLU A 275 28.24 27.11 -16.22
N LYS A 276 27.45 26.10 -15.89
CA LYS A 276 27.28 24.90 -16.74
C LYS A 276 26.40 25.21 -17.95
N GLU A 277 25.43 26.10 -17.86
CA GLU A 277 24.61 26.55 -18.99
C GLU A 277 25.42 27.43 -19.93
N GLU A 278 26.22 28.39 -19.44
CA GLU A 278 27.13 29.20 -20.27
C GLU A 278 28.20 28.34 -20.98
N LYS A 279 28.72 27.30 -20.34
CA LYS A 279 29.71 26.38 -20.94
C LYS A 279 29.09 25.44 -21.96
N LYS A 280 27.78 25.08 -21.84
CA LYS A 280 27.03 24.22 -22.79
C LYS A 280 26.60 24.98 -24.05
N ASP A 281 26.17 26.23 -23.95
CA ASP A 281 25.79 27.03 -25.12
C ASP A 281 26.99 27.26 -26.08
N LYS A 282 28.19 27.15 -25.55
CA LYS A 282 29.42 27.20 -26.37
C LYS A 282 29.82 25.90 -27.06
N LYS A 283 29.24 24.73 -26.69
CA LYS A 283 29.63 23.38 -27.20
C LYS A 283 28.65 22.68 -28.12
N ASP A 284 27.35 22.92 -28.05
CA ASP A 284 26.33 22.11 -28.72
C ASP A 284 25.66 22.79 -29.93
N LYS A 285 26.37 22.84 -31.05
CA LYS A 285 25.78 23.08 -32.38
C LYS A 285 25.52 21.81 -33.18
N LYS A 286 25.25 20.64 -32.59
CA LYS A 286 24.79 19.45 -33.36
C LYS A 286 24.06 18.40 -32.50
N GLY A 287 22.75 18.25 -32.75
CA GLY A 287 21.99 17.00 -32.69
C GLY A 287 21.66 16.41 -31.32
N LYS A 288 20.51 16.80 -30.76
CA LYS A 288 19.56 16.03 -29.93
C LYS A 288 18.50 16.95 -29.34
N LYS A 289 17.54 17.40 -30.17
CA LYS A 289 16.55 18.41 -29.76
C LYS A 289 15.41 17.89 -28.84
N ASP A 290 14.90 16.69 -29.04
CA ASP A 290 13.57 16.33 -28.50
C ASP A 290 13.49 15.92 -27.01
N LYS A 291 14.56 15.38 -26.44
CA LYS A 291 14.59 15.02 -25.01
C LYS A 291 15.04 16.16 -24.10
N LYS A 292 15.81 17.11 -24.66
CA LYS A 292 16.35 18.27 -23.93
C LYS A 292 15.26 19.34 -23.72
N GLU A 293 14.41 19.62 -24.75
CA GLU A 293 13.31 20.59 -24.64
C GLU A 293 12.26 20.24 -23.58
N LYS A 294 12.01 18.95 -23.33
CA LYS A 294 11.08 18.53 -22.25
C LYS A 294 11.65 18.69 -20.85
N LYS A 295 12.97 18.55 -20.68
CA LYS A 295 13.64 18.71 -19.38
C LYS A 295 13.84 20.19 -19.05
N ASP A 296 14.23 21.00 -20.02
CA ASP A 296 14.43 22.45 -19.85
C ASP A 296 13.11 23.22 -19.65
N LYS A 297 11.96 22.71 -20.17
CA LYS A 297 10.63 23.28 -19.88
C LYS A 297 10.16 22.99 -18.46
N LYS A 298 10.52 21.85 -17.87
CA LYS A 298 10.11 21.47 -16.52
C LYS A 298 10.83 22.27 -15.43
N ASP A 299 12.05 22.76 -15.69
CA ASP A 299 12.82 23.57 -14.74
C ASP A 299 12.47 25.09 -14.79
N ARG A 300 11.68 25.57 -15.76
CA ARG A 300 11.40 27.01 -15.95
C ARG A 300 10.23 27.57 -15.13
N ASN A 301 9.41 26.73 -14.50
CA ASN A 301 8.20 27.15 -13.76
C ASN A 301 8.25 26.77 -12.27
N VAL A 302 9.43 26.63 -11.68
CA VAL A 302 9.55 26.30 -10.26
C VAL A 302 9.36 27.58 -9.43
N TYR A 303 8.39 27.59 -8.53
CA TYR A 303 8.22 28.63 -7.54
C TYR A 303 9.21 28.40 -6.40
N GLU A 304 10.06 29.39 -6.12
CA GLU A 304 11.11 29.30 -5.11
C GLU A 304 10.76 30.12 -3.87
N ILE A 305 10.84 29.50 -2.71
CA ILE A 305 10.53 30.10 -1.41
C ILE A 305 11.82 30.14 -0.60
N PRO A 306 12.27 31.33 -0.14
CA PRO A 306 13.43 31.43 0.75
C PRO A 306 13.08 30.78 2.10
N GLY A 307 14.06 30.08 2.69
CA GLY A 307 13.88 29.43 3.98
C GLY A 307 15.17 29.25 4.75
N VAL A 308 15.04 28.83 5.99
CA VAL A 308 16.14 28.48 6.89
C VAL A 308 15.90 27.08 7.44
N ILE A 309 16.93 26.23 7.43
CA ILE A 309 16.83 24.89 7.97
C ILE A 309 16.73 24.97 9.51
N GLU A 310 15.59 24.53 10.05
CA GLU A 310 15.35 24.48 11.49
C GLU A 310 15.96 23.22 12.12
N SER A 311 15.76 22.07 11.46
CA SER A 311 16.28 20.78 11.92
C SER A 311 16.34 19.77 10.78
N ARG A 312 17.03 18.67 11.03
CA ARG A 312 17.13 17.54 10.10
C ARG A 312 17.03 16.19 10.80
N GLU A 313 16.51 15.20 10.09
CA GLU A 313 16.47 13.80 10.52
C GLU A 313 17.18 12.93 9.48
N TYR A 314 18.14 12.12 9.91
CA TYR A 314 18.96 11.28 9.04
C TYR A 314 18.43 9.85 9.00
N TYR A 315 17.90 9.42 7.86
CA TYR A 315 17.33 8.07 7.62
C TYR A 315 18.25 7.13 6.83
N GLY A 316 19.50 7.51 6.60
CA GLY A 316 20.48 6.73 5.84
C GLY A 316 20.30 6.88 4.33
N LEU A 317 19.19 6.44 3.75
CA LEU A 317 18.92 6.57 2.31
C LEU A 317 18.53 8.00 1.89
N TYR A 318 17.96 8.76 2.81
CA TYR A 318 17.54 10.13 2.63
C TYR A 318 17.71 10.92 3.91
N VAL A 319 17.69 12.24 3.79
CA VAL A 319 17.62 13.20 4.89
C VAL A 319 16.30 13.94 4.79
N LYS A 320 15.58 14.04 5.90
CA LYS A 320 14.35 14.83 6.01
C LYS A 320 14.69 16.15 6.68
N TYR A 321 14.45 17.25 5.99
CA TYR A 321 14.67 18.59 6.48
C TYR A 321 13.36 19.24 6.89
N TYR A 322 13.41 20.03 7.95
CA TYR A 322 12.35 20.94 8.38
C TYR A 322 12.85 22.36 8.12
N ILE A 323 12.17 23.09 7.25
CA ILE A 323 12.64 24.37 6.72
C ILE A 323 11.58 25.43 7.01
N ASP A 324 11.94 26.45 7.83
CA ASP A 324 11.09 27.61 8.05
C ASP A 324 11.10 28.49 6.79
N CYS A 325 9.93 28.63 6.19
CA CYS A 325 9.68 29.41 4.99
C CYS A 325 8.77 30.62 5.30
N GLY A 326 9.23 31.51 6.21
CA GLY A 326 8.48 32.71 6.58
C GLY A 326 7.32 32.45 7.53
N GLY A 327 7.52 31.60 8.54
CA GLY A 327 6.54 31.23 9.55
C GLY A 327 5.72 29.99 9.22
N GLN A 328 6.00 29.36 8.09
CA GLN A 328 5.50 28.03 7.75
C GLN A 328 6.65 27.05 7.60
N THR A 329 6.64 25.94 8.36
CA THR A 329 7.62 24.87 8.22
C THR A 329 7.24 23.94 7.08
N LEU A 330 8.11 23.81 6.07
CA LEU A 330 8.01 22.81 5.02
C LEU A 330 8.95 21.63 5.32
N LYS A 331 8.44 20.42 5.16
CA LYS A 331 9.21 19.17 5.29
C LYS A 331 9.69 18.76 3.90
N VAL A 332 10.98 18.56 3.72
CA VAL A 332 11.59 18.17 2.44
C VAL A 332 12.40 16.90 2.62
N ILE A 333 12.28 15.98 1.69
CA ILE A 333 13.10 14.76 1.65
C ILE A 333 14.08 14.88 0.47
N GLU A 334 15.37 14.89 0.80
CA GLU A 334 16.45 14.81 -0.19
C GLU A 334 17.17 13.46 -0.10
N LYS A 335 17.50 12.92 -1.28
CA LYS A 335 18.27 11.68 -1.34
C LYS A 335 19.65 11.92 -0.73
N ASN A 336 20.06 11.03 0.18
CA ASN A 336 21.41 11.07 0.70
C ASN A 336 22.42 10.58 -0.36
N ASP A 337 23.18 11.51 -0.91
CA ASP A 337 24.27 11.24 -1.85
C ASP A 337 25.66 11.22 -1.17
N GLY A 338 25.69 11.48 0.15
CA GLY A 338 26.92 11.57 0.96
C GLY A 338 27.73 12.85 0.76
N ILE A 339 27.25 13.79 -0.06
CA ILE A 339 27.98 15.02 -0.41
C ILE A 339 27.19 16.26 0.03
N ASN A 340 25.92 16.34 -0.32
CA ASN A 340 25.08 17.50 -0.10
C ASN A 340 24.18 17.30 1.13
N ILE A 341 24.73 17.55 2.33
CA ILE A 341 23.96 17.53 3.56
C ILE A 341 23.98 18.94 4.13
N TYR A 342 22.80 19.56 4.17
CA TYR A 342 22.61 20.92 4.67
C TYR A 342 22.60 20.95 6.19
N GLU A 343 23.18 22.03 6.80
CA GLU A 343 23.27 22.19 8.24
C GLU A 343 22.12 23.04 8.81
N GLU A 344 21.84 22.86 10.10
CA GLU A 344 20.86 23.69 10.82
C GLU A 344 21.31 25.17 10.82
N GLY A 345 20.38 26.08 10.57
CA GLY A 345 20.62 27.51 10.41
C GLY A 345 21.07 27.93 9.01
N GLU A 346 21.27 26.98 8.10
CA GLU A 346 21.64 27.28 6.70
C GLU A 346 20.48 27.91 5.95
N ARG A 347 20.78 28.95 5.15
CA ARG A 347 19.81 29.61 4.29
C ARG A 347 19.71 28.91 2.95
N VAL A 348 18.53 28.46 2.63
CA VAL A 348 18.21 27.71 1.41
C VAL A 348 17.02 28.32 0.69
N SER A 349 16.70 27.82 -0.50
CA SER A 349 15.39 28.00 -1.10
C SER A 349 14.72 26.65 -1.35
N VAL A 350 13.40 26.59 -1.14
CA VAL A 350 12.57 25.43 -1.43
C VAL A 350 11.87 25.67 -2.76
N GLY A 351 12.10 24.77 -3.72
CA GLY A 351 11.46 24.84 -5.03
C GLY A 351 10.21 23.96 -5.07
N ILE A 352 9.09 24.52 -5.55
CA ILE A 352 7.82 23.85 -5.78
C ILE A 352 7.48 23.95 -7.27
N HIS A 353 7.20 22.80 -7.91
CA HIS A 353 6.67 22.81 -9.27
C HIS A 353 5.14 22.85 -9.22
N PRO A 354 4.43 23.71 -9.98
CA PRO A 354 2.97 23.78 -9.94
C PRO A 354 2.27 22.45 -10.23
N ASP A 355 2.82 21.64 -11.14
CA ASP A 355 2.27 20.30 -11.47
C ASP A 355 2.37 19.28 -10.32
N ASP A 356 3.17 19.54 -9.29
CA ASP A 356 3.34 18.68 -8.13
C ASP A 356 2.41 19.07 -6.97
N VAL A 357 1.62 20.15 -7.12
CA VAL A 357 0.62 20.61 -6.15
C VAL A 357 -0.67 19.82 -6.33
N MET A 358 -1.18 19.28 -5.23
CA MET A 358 -2.49 18.64 -5.14
C MET A 358 -3.47 19.65 -4.54
N SER A 359 -4.65 19.78 -5.15
CA SER A 359 -5.68 20.73 -4.72
C SER A 359 -6.97 19.99 -4.43
N TYR A 360 -7.60 20.32 -3.31
CA TYR A 360 -8.85 19.72 -2.87
C TYR A 360 -9.83 20.80 -2.40
N PRO A 361 -11.15 20.64 -2.67
CA PRO A 361 -12.17 21.54 -2.14
C PRO A 361 -12.05 21.68 -0.62
N ARG A 362 -12.20 22.89 -0.08
CA ARG A 362 -12.33 23.08 1.37
C ARG A 362 -13.65 22.46 1.81
N GLU A 363 -13.60 21.52 2.77
CA GLU A 363 -14.83 21.05 3.43
C GLU A 363 -15.44 22.22 4.20
N VAL A 364 -16.71 22.51 3.92
CA VAL A 364 -17.49 23.61 4.54
C VAL A 364 -18.01 23.18 5.91
#